data_7fe1e16510f8281de192d66e5a3a9971
#
_entry.id   7fe1e16510f8281de192d66e5a3a9971
#
_cell.length_a   1.000
_cell.length_b   1.000
_cell.length_c   1.000
_cell.angle_alpha   90.00
_cell.angle_beta   90.00
_cell.angle_gamma   90.00
#
_symmetry.space_group_name_H-M   'P 1'
#
loop_
_entity.id
_entity.type
_entity.pdbx_description
1 polymer ?
#
loop_
_entity_poly.entity_id
_entity_poly.type
_entity_poly.pdbx_seq_one_letter_code
_entity_poly.pdbx_strand_id
1 'polypeptide(L)'
;SVLMTMQEMSTAVQYNLPIKIFILNNQYMGMVRQWQELLHEKNYSESYTEALPDFVKLAEAYGCVGIRANKPDELDEKIAQMLSVNKPVIFDCVVDKMENCYPMIPSGKAHNQMLLGKQDEEKEEVSEEGKVLV
;
A
#
# COMPACT_ATOMS: atom_id res chain seq x y z
N SER A 1 0.44 -4.82 -5.13
CA SER A 1 1.37 -5.94 -4.82
C SER A 1 0.64 -7.25 -4.62
N VAL A 2 -0.41 -7.32 -3.78
CA VAL A 2 -1.11 -8.58 -3.48
C VAL A 2 -1.64 -9.31 -4.73
N LEU A 3 -2.09 -8.56 -5.75
CA LEU A 3 -2.62 -9.14 -7.00
C LEU A 3 -1.56 -9.92 -7.81
N MET A 4 -0.28 -9.68 -7.58
CA MET A 4 0.81 -10.41 -8.25
C MET A 4 1.07 -11.81 -7.66
N THR A 5 0.57 -12.07 -6.46
CA THR A 5 0.78 -13.32 -5.71
C THR A 5 -0.51 -13.90 -5.13
N MET A 6 -1.67 -13.43 -5.59
CA MET A 6 -2.97 -13.84 -5.03
C MET A 6 -3.25 -15.34 -5.20
N GLN A 7 -2.64 -16.01 -6.16
CA GLN A 7 -2.79 -17.46 -6.37
C GLN A 7 -2.35 -18.28 -5.14
N GLU A 8 -1.47 -17.75 -4.31
CA GLU A 8 -1.02 -18.42 -3.08
C GLU A 8 -2.12 -18.57 -2.04
N MET A 9 -3.22 -17.83 -2.20
CA MET A 9 -4.42 -18.00 -1.35
C MET A 9 -5.01 -19.40 -1.46
N SER A 10 -4.93 -20.02 -2.62
CA SER A 10 -5.38 -21.41 -2.80
C SER A 10 -4.59 -22.37 -1.91
N THR A 11 -3.27 -22.19 -1.85
CA THR A 11 -2.39 -22.97 -0.97
C THR A 11 -2.73 -22.73 0.51
N ALA A 12 -2.91 -21.47 0.90
CA ALA A 12 -3.24 -21.11 2.27
C ALA A 12 -4.57 -21.74 2.73
N VAL A 13 -5.57 -21.73 1.87
CA VAL A 13 -6.88 -22.34 2.16
C VAL A 13 -6.77 -23.86 2.21
N GLN A 14 -6.09 -24.48 1.25
CA GLN A 14 -5.92 -25.94 1.18
C GLN A 14 -5.27 -26.52 2.45
N TYR A 15 -4.28 -25.82 3.00
CA TYR A 15 -3.54 -26.26 4.18
C TYR A 15 -4.03 -25.63 5.50
N ASN A 16 -5.15 -24.90 5.47
CA ASN A 16 -5.72 -24.20 6.63
C ASN A 16 -4.71 -23.31 7.35
N LEU A 17 -3.88 -22.58 6.60
CA LEU A 17 -2.90 -21.66 7.16
C LEU A 17 -3.60 -20.36 7.60
N PRO A 18 -3.57 -20.00 8.90
CA PRO A 18 -4.29 -18.84 9.40
C PRO A 18 -3.56 -17.51 9.12
N ILE A 19 -3.07 -17.34 7.89
CA ILE A 19 -2.36 -16.12 7.47
C ILE A 19 -3.29 -14.92 7.42
N LYS A 20 -2.75 -13.74 7.67
CA LYS A 20 -3.46 -12.46 7.63
C LYS A 20 -2.79 -11.55 6.61
N ILE A 21 -3.50 -11.20 5.56
CA ILE A 21 -3.06 -10.25 4.56
C ILE A 21 -3.75 -8.93 4.83
N PHE A 22 -2.96 -7.93 5.24
CA PHE A 22 -3.43 -6.59 5.51
C PHE A 22 -3.07 -5.69 4.33
N ILE A 23 -4.07 -5.22 3.58
CA ILE A 23 -3.90 -4.36 2.41
C ILE A 23 -4.12 -2.91 2.84
N LEU A 24 -3.10 -2.07 2.72
CA LEU A 24 -3.25 -0.61 2.79
C LEU A 24 -3.70 -0.12 1.42
N ASN A 25 -5.03 -0.02 1.25
CA ASN A 25 -5.65 0.28 -0.03
C ASN A 25 -5.77 1.78 -0.26
N ASN A 26 -4.77 2.38 -0.85
CA ASN A 26 -4.75 3.78 -1.28
C ASN A 26 -5.15 3.97 -2.75
N GLN A 27 -5.51 2.92 -3.47
CA GLN A 27 -5.84 2.91 -4.90
C GLN A 27 -4.70 3.39 -5.82
N TYR A 28 -3.47 3.46 -5.32
CA TYR A 28 -2.31 3.85 -6.10
C TYR A 28 -1.20 2.80 -6.03
N MET A 29 -0.35 2.79 -7.03
CA MET A 29 1.00 2.29 -6.87
C MET A 29 1.78 3.35 -6.08
N GLY A 30 1.68 3.27 -4.73
CA GLY A 30 1.99 4.37 -3.82
C GLY A 30 3.40 4.93 -3.97
N MET A 31 4.42 4.06 -4.07
CA MET A 31 5.81 4.52 -4.25
C MET A 31 6.02 5.16 -5.62
N VAL A 32 5.40 4.62 -6.68
CA VAL A 32 5.46 5.23 -8.04
C VAL A 32 4.83 6.63 -8.01
N ARG A 33 3.65 6.77 -7.41
CA ARG A 33 3.00 8.09 -7.25
C ARG A 33 3.87 9.06 -6.44
N GLN A 34 4.47 8.62 -5.34
CA GLN A 34 5.33 9.45 -4.48
C GLN A 34 6.54 9.98 -5.26
N TRP A 35 7.16 9.15 -6.09
CA TRP A 35 8.26 9.58 -6.94
C TRP A 35 7.81 10.56 -8.02
N GLN A 36 6.66 10.35 -8.63
CA GLN A 36 6.07 11.29 -9.57
C GLN A 36 5.78 12.63 -8.91
N GLU A 37 5.32 12.62 -7.66
CA GLU A 37 5.06 13.82 -6.89
C GLU A 37 6.34 14.59 -6.56
N LEU A 38 7.34 13.92 -6.01
CA LEU A 38 8.53 14.55 -5.46
C LEU A 38 9.62 14.83 -6.50
N LEU A 39 9.76 13.97 -7.52
CA LEU A 39 10.87 14.01 -8.46
C LEU A 39 10.48 14.43 -9.88
N HIS A 40 9.20 14.37 -10.20
CA HIS A 40 8.70 14.63 -11.56
C HIS A 40 7.59 15.70 -11.60
N GLU A 41 7.70 16.74 -10.77
CA GLU A 41 6.85 17.94 -10.80
C GLU A 41 5.34 17.62 -10.73
N LYS A 42 4.97 16.54 -10.01
CA LYS A 42 3.59 16.05 -9.89
C LYS A 42 2.97 15.59 -11.24
N ASN A 43 3.80 15.21 -12.19
CA ASN A 43 3.35 14.61 -13.44
C ASN A 43 2.94 13.15 -13.20
N TYR A 44 1.71 12.95 -12.72
CA TYR A 44 1.16 11.63 -12.46
C TYR A 44 0.81 10.92 -13.77
N SER A 45 1.33 9.70 -13.95
CA SER A 45 1.05 8.87 -15.12
C SER A 45 0.92 7.41 -14.69
N GLU A 46 -0.20 6.79 -15.03
CA GLU A 46 -0.50 5.35 -14.85
C GLU A 46 -0.23 4.77 -13.44
N SER A 47 -0.15 5.62 -12.41
CA SER A 47 0.04 5.21 -11.01
C SER A 47 -1.27 5.00 -10.25
N TYR A 48 -2.39 5.52 -10.75
CA TYR A 48 -3.72 5.32 -10.19
C TYR A 48 -4.34 4.02 -10.71
N THR A 49 -4.87 3.22 -9.79
CA THR A 49 -5.52 1.95 -10.11
C THR A 49 -7.03 2.06 -9.89
N GLU A 50 -7.74 2.57 -10.90
CA GLU A 50 -9.19 2.76 -10.84
C GLU A 50 -9.95 1.42 -10.77
N ALA A 51 -9.51 0.45 -11.54
CA ALA A 51 -10.17 -0.85 -11.70
C ALA A 51 -9.61 -1.92 -10.73
N LEU A 52 -9.49 -1.61 -9.44
CA LEU A 52 -9.16 -2.61 -8.44
C LEU A 52 -10.31 -3.60 -8.23
N PRO A 53 -10.02 -4.89 -8.01
CA PRO A 53 -11.04 -5.85 -7.61
C PRO A 53 -11.59 -5.51 -6.22
N ASP A 54 -12.80 -5.93 -5.94
CA ASP A 54 -13.31 -5.95 -4.58
C ASP A 54 -12.56 -7.04 -3.78
N PHE A 55 -11.66 -6.62 -2.89
CA PHE A 55 -10.81 -7.54 -2.13
C PHE A 55 -11.58 -8.44 -1.17
N VAL A 56 -12.75 -8.00 -0.68
CA VAL A 56 -13.61 -8.84 0.16
C VAL A 56 -14.20 -9.98 -0.67
N LYS A 57 -14.75 -9.67 -1.84
CA LYS A 57 -15.25 -10.69 -2.76
C LYS A 57 -14.14 -11.60 -3.30
N LEU A 58 -12.95 -11.05 -3.51
CA LEU A 58 -11.79 -11.84 -3.91
C LEU A 58 -11.41 -12.83 -2.82
N ALA A 59 -11.40 -12.41 -1.54
CA ALA A 59 -11.15 -13.30 -0.41
C ALA A 59 -12.19 -14.44 -0.37
N GLU A 60 -13.46 -14.11 -0.48
CA GLU A 60 -14.55 -15.08 -0.49
C GLU A 60 -14.43 -16.09 -1.64
N ALA A 61 -14.06 -15.62 -2.83
CA ALA A 61 -13.85 -16.48 -4.00
C ALA A 61 -12.74 -17.52 -3.79
N TYR A 62 -11.70 -17.19 -3.01
CA TYR A 62 -10.66 -18.14 -2.61
C TYR A 62 -11.03 -19.01 -1.40
N GLY A 63 -12.15 -18.74 -0.71
CA GLY A 63 -12.53 -19.41 0.54
C GLY A 63 -11.86 -18.81 1.79
N CYS A 64 -11.24 -17.63 1.64
CA CYS A 64 -10.72 -16.83 2.75
C CYS A 64 -11.82 -15.98 3.38
N VAL A 65 -11.54 -15.40 4.55
CA VAL A 65 -12.41 -14.39 5.15
C VAL A 65 -12.01 -13.01 4.65
N GLY A 66 -12.95 -12.26 4.11
CA GLY A 66 -12.76 -10.88 3.68
C GLY A 66 -13.26 -9.90 4.75
N ILE A 67 -12.46 -8.90 5.09
CA ILE A 67 -12.83 -7.83 6.01
C ILE A 67 -12.44 -6.50 5.37
N ARG A 68 -13.29 -5.46 5.51
CA ARG A 68 -12.97 -4.10 5.04
C ARG A 68 -13.16 -3.09 6.16
N ALA A 69 -12.20 -2.18 6.29
CA ALA A 69 -12.30 -0.99 7.13
C ALA A 69 -12.23 0.27 6.25
N ASN A 70 -13.23 1.15 6.39
CA ASN A 70 -13.33 2.40 5.65
C ASN A 70 -13.15 3.64 6.55
N LYS A 71 -13.19 3.44 7.87
CA LYS A 71 -13.14 4.53 8.85
C LYS A 71 -12.19 4.18 9.99
N PRO A 72 -11.51 5.18 10.57
CA PRO A 72 -10.61 4.95 11.70
C PRO A 72 -11.28 4.35 12.94
N ASP A 73 -12.51 4.76 13.23
CA ASP A 73 -13.28 4.35 14.41
C ASP A 73 -13.68 2.86 14.42
N GLU A 74 -13.70 2.22 13.26
CA GLU A 74 -14.00 0.77 13.15
C GLU A 74 -12.74 -0.11 13.11
N LEU A 75 -11.55 0.49 13.07
CA LEU A 75 -10.31 -0.22 12.77
C LEU A 75 -9.93 -1.24 13.85
N ASP A 76 -9.96 -0.82 15.11
CA ASP A 76 -9.55 -1.67 16.25
C ASP A 76 -10.43 -2.91 16.37
N GLU A 77 -11.75 -2.75 16.25
CA GLU A 77 -12.70 -3.86 16.28
C GLU A 77 -12.44 -4.85 15.13
N LYS A 78 -12.27 -4.34 13.92
CA LYS A 78 -12.02 -5.18 12.74
C LYS A 78 -10.66 -5.84 12.74
N ILE A 79 -9.63 -5.22 13.30
CA ILE A 79 -8.33 -5.86 13.52
C ILE A 79 -8.48 -7.01 14.53
N ALA A 80 -9.18 -6.77 15.64
CA ALA A 80 -9.44 -7.83 16.63
C ALA A 80 -10.21 -8.99 16.00
N GLN A 81 -11.22 -8.70 15.17
CA GLN A 81 -11.94 -9.70 14.38
C GLN A 81 -10.98 -10.49 13.47
N MET A 82 -10.14 -9.82 12.69
CA MET A 82 -9.14 -10.44 11.82
C MET A 82 -8.23 -11.42 12.59
N LEU A 83 -7.74 -11.00 13.75
CA LEU A 83 -6.81 -11.79 14.56
C LEU A 83 -7.50 -13.00 15.20
N SER A 84 -8.78 -12.91 15.53
CA SER A 84 -9.55 -13.99 16.16
C SER A 84 -9.91 -15.13 15.20
N VAL A 85 -9.91 -14.89 13.90
CA VAL A 85 -10.29 -15.88 12.87
C VAL A 85 -9.16 -16.88 12.65
N ASN A 86 -9.44 -18.18 12.81
CA ASN A 86 -8.47 -19.25 12.51
C ASN A 86 -8.57 -19.75 11.07
N LYS A 87 -8.53 -18.81 10.11
CA LYS A 87 -8.53 -19.05 8.65
C LYS A 87 -7.68 -17.98 7.97
N PRO A 88 -7.31 -18.17 6.69
CA PRO A 88 -6.74 -17.08 5.90
C PRO A 88 -7.71 -15.89 5.84
N VAL A 89 -7.19 -14.69 6.04
CA VAL A 89 -7.98 -13.44 6.00
C VAL A 89 -7.33 -12.47 5.03
N ILE A 90 -8.13 -11.81 4.20
CA ILE A 90 -7.73 -10.61 3.46
C ILE A 90 -8.45 -9.42 4.11
N PHE A 91 -7.67 -8.50 4.64
CA PHE A 91 -8.16 -7.27 5.26
C PHE A 91 -7.89 -6.10 4.33
N ASP A 92 -8.95 -5.48 3.82
CA ASP A 92 -8.90 -4.32 2.94
C ASP A 92 -9.05 -3.04 3.78
N CYS A 93 -7.95 -2.42 4.14
CA CYS A 93 -7.91 -1.17 4.88
C CYS A 93 -7.85 -0.01 3.90
N VAL A 94 -8.96 0.70 3.72
CA VAL A 94 -9.02 1.89 2.87
C VAL A 94 -8.32 3.05 3.58
N VAL A 95 -7.27 3.57 2.95
CA VAL A 95 -6.43 4.64 3.51
C VAL A 95 -6.38 5.86 2.59
N ASP A 96 -5.79 6.95 3.07
CA ASP A 96 -5.61 8.16 2.28
C ASP A 96 -4.82 7.88 1.00
N LYS A 97 -5.24 8.50 -0.10
CA LYS A 97 -4.66 8.27 -1.44
C LYS A 97 -3.34 8.99 -1.65
N MET A 98 -3.15 10.12 -0.96
CA MET A 98 -2.06 11.05 -1.23
C MET A 98 -1.00 11.07 -0.13
N GLU A 99 -1.11 10.18 0.86
CA GLU A 99 -0.11 10.11 1.92
C GLU A 99 1.19 9.48 1.40
N ASN A 100 2.32 10.14 1.71
CA ASN A 100 3.65 9.69 1.35
C ASN A 100 4.29 8.85 2.47
N CYS A 101 5.25 8.00 2.09
CA CYS A 101 6.01 7.20 3.05
C CYS A 101 7.29 7.94 3.46
N TYR A 102 7.44 8.19 4.74
CA TYR A 102 8.65 8.78 5.35
C TYR A 102 9.20 7.88 6.45
N PRO A 103 10.51 7.96 6.75
CA PRO A 103 11.53 8.76 6.07
C PRO A 103 11.84 8.25 4.66
N MET A 104 12.26 9.14 3.75
CA MET A 104 12.64 8.81 2.39
C MET A 104 13.99 9.44 2.05
N ILE A 105 14.88 8.68 1.42
CA ILE A 105 16.13 9.20 0.86
C ILE A 105 15.88 9.48 -0.63
N PRO A 106 15.89 10.75 -1.07
CA PRO A 106 15.77 11.08 -2.49
C PRO A 106 16.92 10.50 -3.29
N SER A 107 16.68 10.22 -4.57
CA SER A 107 17.70 9.70 -5.47
C SER A 107 18.91 10.62 -5.52
N GLY A 108 20.13 10.06 -5.42
CA GLY A 108 21.40 10.80 -5.41
C GLY A 108 21.76 11.43 -4.06
N LYS A 109 20.96 11.27 -3.00
CA LYS A 109 21.22 11.83 -1.67
C LYS A 109 21.83 10.81 -0.71
N ALA A 110 22.54 11.31 0.30
CA ALA A 110 23.09 10.49 1.38
C ALA A 110 22.05 10.25 2.49
N HIS A 111 22.29 9.26 3.37
CA HIS A 111 21.37 8.91 4.46
C HIS A 111 21.07 10.06 5.44
N ASN A 112 22.03 10.95 5.65
CA ASN A 112 21.84 12.14 6.49
C ASN A 112 21.06 13.27 5.79
N GLN A 113 20.68 13.08 4.53
CA GLN A 113 19.89 14.01 3.73
C GLN A 113 18.49 13.44 3.45
N MET A 114 17.97 12.56 4.33
CA MET A 114 16.64 11.99 4.19
C MET A 114 15.54 13.03 4.48
N LEU A 115 14.45 12.91 3.77
CA LEU A 115 13.21 13.63 4.05
C LEU A 115 12.50 12.95 5.21
N LEU A 116 12.19 13.68 6.26
CA LEU A 116 11.51 13.16 7.46
C LEU A 116 10.00 13.40 7.43
N GLY A 117 9.51 14.24 6.53
CA GLY A 117 8.11 14.58 6.39
C GLY A 117 7.85 15.61 5.31
N LYS A 118 6.59 15.94 5.09
CA LYS A 118 6.15 16.93 4.07
C LYS A 118 6.81 18.31 4.21
N GLN A 119 7.24 18.68 5.40
CA GLN A 119 7.89 19.97 5.66
C GLN A 119 9.28 20.09 5.01
N ASP A 120 9.88 18.96 4.68
CA ASP A 120 11.21 18.92 4.08
C ASP A 120 11.13 18.92 2.54
N GLU A 121 9.97 18.63 1.96
CA GLU A 121 9.75 18.58 0.49
C GLU A 121 10.01 19.93 -0.18
N GLU A 122 9.68 21.04 0.48
CA GLU A 122 9.85 22.40 -0.07
C GLU A 122 11.30 22.90 -0.05
N LYS A 123 12.22 22.18 0.62
CA LYS A 123 13.60 22.61 0.84
C LYS A 123 14.61 21.98 -0.10
N GLU A 124 14.25 20.95 -0.84
CA GLU A 124 15.19 20.20 -1.66
C GLU A 124 14.83 20.19 -3.14
N GLU A 125 15.67 20.83 -3.95
CA GLU A 125 15.74 20.58 -5.38
C GLU A 125 16.44 19.23 -5.63
N VAL A 126 15.76 18.31 -6.28
CA VAL A 126 16.35 17.04 -6.72
C VAL A 126 17.35 17.33 -7.83
N SER A 127 18.58 16.80 -7.68
CA SER A 127 19.60 16.97 -8.71
C SER A 127 19.17 16.36 -10.05
N GLU A 128 19.63 16.96 -11.16
CA GLU A 128 19.36 16.44 -12.51
C GLU A 128 19.83 14.97 -12.65
N GLU A 129 20.94 14.61 -12.02
CA GLU A 129 21.42 13.21 -11.97
C GLU A 129 20.46 12.29 -11.25
N GLY A 130 19.77 12.74 -10.20
CA GLY A 130 18.75 11.98 -9.48
C GLY A 130 17.50 11.69 -10.31
N LYS A 131 17.15 12.59 -11.23
CA LYS A 131 16.00 12.40 -12.15
C LYS A 131 16.28 11.38 -13.26
N VAL A 132 17.55 11.18 -13.62
CA VAL A 132 17.95 10.27 -14.70
C VAL A 132 18.00 8.81 -14.24
N LEU A 133 18.06 8.54 -12.94
CA LEU A 133 18.16 7.20 -12.36
C LEU A 133 16.80 6.49 -12.16
N VAL A 134 15.72 7.04 -12.74
CA VAL A 134 14.34 6.52 -12.59
C VAL A 134 13.80 6.01 -13.91
#